data_abbc4c3597ad462c43f971d83d9a38be
#
_entry.id   abbc4c3597ad462c43f971d83d9a38be
#
_cell.length_a   1.000
_cell.length_b   1.000
_cell.length_c   1.000
_cell.angle_alpha   90.00
_cell.angle_beta   90.00
_cell.angle_gamma   90.00
#
_symmetry.space_group_name_H-M   'P 1'
#
loop_
_entity.id
_entity.type
_entity.pdbx_description
1 polymer ?
#
loop_
_entity_poly.entity_id
_entity_poly.type
_entity_poly.pdbx_seq_one_letter_code
_entity_poly.pdbx_strand_id
1 'polypeptide(L)'
;MTGGQRWEDHALAHLTAAGLVLERRNHRCRLGEIDLVMREGETLVAVEVRYRRGASHGGAAASVTRAKQRRLALAMRHYLMGWRGPLPRVRFDVVALSGPAERPSVEWLRAAFDAPGSG
;
A
#
# COMPACT_ATOMS: atom_id res chain seq x y z
N MET A 1 -5.41 -0.70 20.40
CA MET A 1 -4.95 -0.76 19.00
C MET A 1 -5.87 -1.64 18.19
N THR A 2 -6.33 -1.14 17.07
CA THR A 2 -7.16 -1.96 16.17
C THR A 2 -6.30 -2.99 15.44
N GLY A 3 -6.94 -4.07 14.95
CA GLY A 3 -6.22 -5.08 14.19
C GLY A 3 -5.55 -4.53 12.95
N GLY A 4 -6.19 -3.54 12.29
CA GLY A 4 -5.65 -2.91 11.10
C GLY A 4 -4.34 -2.18 11.36
N GLN A 5 -4.28 -1.44 12.46
CA GLN A 5 -3.05 -0.73 12.83
C GLN A 5 -1.90 -1.69 13.09
N ARG A 6 -2.17 -2.83 13.69
CA ARG A 6 -1.14 -3.83 13.97
C ARG A 6 -0.49 -4.34 12.68
N TRP A 7 -1.32 -4.65 11.67
CA TRP A 7 -0.80 -5.14 10.40
C TRP A 7 -0.04 -4.05 9.66
N GLU A 8 -0.54 -2.81 9.73
CA GLU A 8 0.17 -1.67 9.14
C GLU A 8 1.52 -1.45 9.80
N ASP A 9 1.60 -1.61 11.13
CA ASP A 9 2.88 -1.47 11.83
C ASP A 9 3.90 -2.50 11.36
N HIS A 10 3.48 -3.75 11.17
CA HIS A 10 4.36 -4.78 10.63
C HIS A 10 4.80 -4.46 9.21
N ALA A 11 3.86 -4.02 8.37
CA ALA A 11 4.18 -3.63 6.99
C ALA A 11 5.15 -2.47 6.97
N LEU A 12 4.90 -1.44 7.77
CA LEU A 12 5.76 -0.27 7.85
C LEU A 12 7.18 -0.65 8.27
N ALA A 13 7.30 -1.50 9.29
CA ALA A 13 8.62 -1.94 9.74
C ALA A 13 9.37 -2.69 8.63
N HIS A 14 8.66 -3.55 7.91
CA HIS A 14 9.25 -4.32 6.81
C HIS A 14 9.77 -3.41 5.70
N LEU A 15 8.93 -2.44 5.29
CA LEU A 15 9.29 -1.52 4.22
C LEU A 15 10.42 -0.57 4.64
N THR A 16 10.38 -0.09 5.87
CA THR A 16 11.41 0.80 6.40
C THR A 16 12.76 0.07 6.47
N ALA A 17 12.75 -1.18 6.89
CA ALA A 17 13.97 -1.99 6.93
C ALA A 17 14.56 -2.20 5.53
N ALA A 18 13.71 -2.15 4.49
CA ALA A 18 14.15 -2.27 3.10
C ALA A 18 14.58 -0.93 2.50
N GLY A 19 14.52 0.16 3.26
CA GLY A 19 15.02 1.47 2.82
C GLY A 19 13.95 2.45 2.38
N LEU A 20 12.67 2.09 2.44
CA LEU A 20 11.62 3.04 2.10
C LEU A 20 11.41 4.01 3.26
N VAL A 21 10.97 5.22 2.95
CA VAL A 21 10.73 6.28 3.94
C VAL A 21 9.24 6.53 4.00
N LEU A 22 8.71 6.62 5.22
CA LEU A 22 7.29 6.91 5.41
C LEU A 22 7.01 8.38 5.12
N GLU A 23 6.03 8.63 4.25
CA GLU A 23 5.53 9.97 3.98
C GLU A 23 4.23 10.25 4.73
N ARG A 24 3.30 9.27 4.74
CA ARG A 24 2.02 9.43 5.41
C ARG A 24 1.39 8.10 5.72
N ARG A 25 0.71 8.00 6.87
CA ARG A 25 -0.13 6.86 7.22
C ARG A 25 -1.59 7.23 7.06
N ASN A 26 -2.36 6.29 6.57
CA ASN A 26 -3.82 6.40 6.54
C ASN A 26 -4.31 7.69 5.86
N HIS A 27 -3.88 7.88 4.62
CA HIS A 27 -4.41 8.99 3.82
C HIS A 27 -5.82 8.63 3.36
N ARG A 28 -6.80 9.42 3.74
CA ARG A 28 -8.21 9.18 3.44
C ARG A 28 -8.83 10.35 2.74
N CYS A 29 -9.72 10.05 1.78
CA CYS A 29 -10.55 11.04 1.11
C CYS A 29 -11.86 10.38 0.74
N ARG A 30 -12.79 11.16 0.16
CA ARG A 30 -14.10 10.63 -0.21
C ARG A 30 -14.03 9.45 -1.16
N LEU A 31 -13.01 9.43 -2.01
CA LEU A 31 -12.93 8.47 -3.11
C LEU A 31 -12.15 7.20 -2.76
N GLY A 32 -11.41 7.22 -1.66
CA GLY A 32 -10.65 6.04 -1.25
C GLY A 32 -9.67 6.34 -0.14
N GLU A 33 -8.81 5.35 0.13
CA GLU A 33 -7.80 5.49 1.19
C GLU A 33 -6.54 4.74 0.80
N ILE A 34 -5.41 5.16 1.39
CA ILE A 34 -4.11 4.53 1.23
C ILE A 34 -3.60 4.22 2.63
N ASP A 35 -3.26 2.96 2.88
CA ASP A 35 -2.79 2.57 4.21
C ASP A 35 -1.45 3.23 4.53
N LEU A 36 -0.51 3.17 3.61
CA LEU A 36 0.79 3.82 3.77
C LEU A 36 1.19 4.50 2.46
N VAL A 37 1.64 5.75 2.56
CA VAL A 37 2.33 6.42 1.46
C VAL A 37 3.81 6.43 1.81
N MET A 38 4.61 5.75 1.00
CA MET A 38 6.05 5.61 1.24
C MET A 38 6.81 6.27 0.10
N ARG A 39 8.10 6.41 0.29
CA ARG A 39 8.99 6.93 -0.75
C ARG A 39 10.18 5.98 -0.88
N GLU A 40 10.46 5.58 -2.11
CA GLU A 40 11.67 4.83 -2.44
C GLU A 40 12.45 5.64 -3.45
N GLY A 41 13.56 6.27 -3.01
CA GLY A 41 14.24 7.23 -3.86
C GLY A 41 13.30 8.38 -4.23
N GLU A 42 13.08 8.57 -5.52
CA GLU A 42 12.19 9.63 -6.01
C GLU A 42 10.80 9.12 -6.37
N THR A 43 10.51 7.85 -6.09
CA THR A 43 9.22 7.26 -6.40
C THR A 43 8.33 7.26 -5.16
N LEU A 44 7.12 7.77 -5.30
CA LEU A 44 6.10 7.62 -4.27
C LEU A 44 5.41 6.27 -4.44
N VAL A 45 5.20 5.60 -3.32
CA VAL A 45 4.64 4.26 -3.31
C VAL A 45 3.37 4.26 -2.49
N ALA A 46 2.24 3.99 -3.13
CA ALA A 46 0.98 3.80 -2.43
C ALA A 46 0.90 2.32 -2.05
N VAL A 47 0.81 2.06 -0.76
CA VAL A 47 0.88 0.69 -0.23
C VAL A 47 -0.47 0.30 0.34
N GLU A 48 -1.01 -0.82 -0.16
CA GLU A 48 -2.18 -1.46 0.41
C GLU A 48 -1.69 -2.59 1.32
N VAL A 49 -2.14 -2.57 2.57
CA VAL A 49 -1.78 -3.59 3.57
C VAL A 49 -2.94 -4.54 3.74
N ARG A 50 -2.69 -5.84 3.57
CA ARG A 50 -3.71 -6.87 3.64
C ARG A 50 -3.30 -7.96 4.60
N TYR A 51 -4.22 -8.36 5.48
CA TYR A 51 -4.04 -9.58 6.25
C TYR A 51 -4.84 -10.69 5.62
N ARG A 52 -4.23 -11.87 5.48
CA ARG A 52 -4.85 -13.02 4.87
C ARG A 52 -4.79 -14.21 5.83
N ARG A 53 -5.93 -14.84 6.06
CA ARG A 53 -5.99 -16.05 6.86
C ARG A 53 -5.51 -17.23 6.03
N GLY A 54 -4.45 -17.87 6.49
CA GLY A 54 -3.95 -19.07 5.86
C GLY A 54 -3.44 -18.85 4.43
N ALA A 55 -3.04 -19.95 3.82
CA ALA A 55 -2.63 -19.94 2.42
C ALA A 55 -3.87 -19.88 1.55
N SER A 56 -4.11 -18.76 0.89
CA SER A 56 -5.24 -18.63 -0.01
C SER A 56 -4.81 -18.79 -1.45
N HIS A 57 -5.74 -19.25 -2.29
CA HIS A 57 -5.49 -19.36 -3.71
C HIS A 57 -5.39 -17.98 -4.34
N GLY A 58 -4.49 -17.81 -5.29
CA GLY A 58 -4.40 -16.61 -6.08
C GLY A 58 -3.39 -15.57 -5.63
N GLY A 59 -2.72 -15.78 -4.50
CA GLY A 59 -1.67 -14.87 -4.04
C GLY A 59 -2.16 -13.52 -3.56
N ALA A 60 -1.22 -12.67 -3.13
CA ALA A 60 -1.54 -11.38 -2.54
C ALA A 60 -2.10 -10.39 -3.55
N ALA A 61 -1.59 -10.39 -4.78
CA ALA A 61 -2.05 -9.46 -5.80
C ALA A 61 -3.54 -9.67 -6.12
N ALA A 62 -3.98 -10.93 -6.16
CA ALA A 62 -5.37 -11.25 -6.46
C ALA A 62 -6.33 -10.80 -5.37
N SER A 63 -5.82 -10.50 -4.16
CA SER A 63 -6.67 -10.05 -3.06
C SER A 63 -7.10 -8.59 -3.21
N VAL A 64 -6.51 -7.85 -4.15
CA VAL A 64 -6.85 -6.44 -4.37
C VAL A 64 -7.68 -6.34 -5.64
N THR A 65 -8.98 -6.16 -5.48
CA THR A 65 -9.93 -6.11 -6.60
C THR A 65 -9.70 -4.87 -7.46
N ARG A 66 -10.24 -4.89 -8.68
CA ARG A 66 -10.19 -3.74 -9.56
C ARG A 66 -10.82 -2.50 -8.94
N ALA A 67 -11.93 -2.69 -8.23
CA ALA A 67 -12.58 -1.57 -7.54
C ALA A 67 -11.65 -0.97 -6.50
N LYS A 68 -10.96 -1.82 -5.75
CA LYS A 68 -10.02 -1.36 -4.74
C LYS A 68 -8.80 -0.67 -5.36
N GLN A 69 -8.29 -1.22 -6.47
CA GLN A 69 -7.21 -0.57 -7.22
C GLN A 69 -7.59 0.84 -7.65
N ARG A 70 -8.82 1.00 -8.13
CA ARG A 70 -9.35 2.30 -8.56
C ARG A 70 -9.41 3.28 -7.41
N ARG A 71 -9.88 2.81 -6.25
CA ARG A 71 -9.98 3.64 -5.06
C ARG A 71 -8.59 4.07 -4.56
N LEU A 72 -7.60 3.18 -4.64
CA LEU A 72 -6.22 3.52 -4.31
C LEU A 72 -5.67 4.57 -5.25
N ALA A 73 -5.90 4.42 -6.55
CA ALA A 73 -5.43 5.38 -7.54
C ALA A 73 -6.05 6.76 -7.33
N LEU A 74 -7.36 6.81 -7.03
CA LEU A 74 -8.04 8.06 -6.77
C LEU A 74 -7.53 8.73 -5.49
N ALA A 75 -7.27 7.94 -4.44
CA ALA A 75 -6.72 8.47 -3.20
C ALA A 75 -5.31 9.03 -3.41
N MET A 76 -4.50 8.38 -4.26
CA MET A 76 -3.15 8.89 -4.56
C MET A 76 -3.23 10.19 -5.36
N ARG A 77 -4.16 10.31 -6.29
CA ARG A 77 -4.37 11.58 -7.02
C ARG A 77 -4.75 12.69 -6.05
N HIS A 78 -5.61 12.37 -5.08
CA HIS A 78 -5.99 13.33 -4.05
C HIS A 78 -4.78 13.75 -3.22
N TYR A 79 -3.96 12.78 -2.82
CA TYR A 79 -2.73 13.06 -2.07
C TYR A 79 -1.82 14.02 -2.84
N LEU A 80 -1.68 13.79 -4.14
CA LEU A 80 -0.80 14.60 -4.99
C LEU A 80 -1.32 16.00 -5.25
N MET A 81 -2.59 16.28 -4.96
CA MET A 81 -3.13 17.64 -5.10
C MET A 81 -2.41 18.64 -4.19
N GLY A 82 -1.87 18.17 -3.07
CA GLY A 82 -1.08 19.01 -2.18
C GLY A 82 0.42 18.98 -2.46
N TRP A 83 0.83 18.32 -3.52
CA TRP A 83 2.24 18.14 -3.82
C TRP A 83 2.85 19.44 -4.35
N ARG A 84 4.06 19.75 -3.89
CA ARG A 84 4.81 20.91 -4.36
C ARG A 84 5.95 20.45 -5.25
N GLY A 85 6.13 21.13 -6.37
CA GLY A 85 7.17 20.81 -7.32
C GLY A 85 6.73 19.81 -8.36
N PRO A 86 7.67 19.28 -9.16
CA PRO A 86 7.34 18.32 -10.20
C PRO A 86 6.73 17.06 -9.63
N LEU A 87 5.70 16.52 -10.31
CA LEU A 87 5.05 15.31 -9.84
C LEU A 87 6.01 14.13 -9.87
N PRO A 88 6.07 13.35 -8.80
CA PRO A 88 6.94 12.18 -8.74
C PRO A 88 6.37 11.02 -9.55
N ARG A 89 7.20 10.02 -9.80
CA ARG A 89 6.70 8.73 -10.24
C ARG A 89 5.89 8.10 -9.12
N VAL A 90 4.87 7.34 -9.49
CA VAL A 90 3.99 6.67 -8.52
C VAL A 90 3.98 5.18 -8.81
N ARG A 91 4.06 4.40 -7.76
CA ARG A 91 3.98 2.94 -7.83
C ARG A 91 2.97 2.44 -6.80
N PHE A 92 2.26 1.36 -7.14
CA PHE A 92 1.29 0.75 -6.24
C PHE A 92 1.80 -0.61 -5.80
N ASP A 93 2.02 -0.75 -4.50
CA ASP A 93 2.54 -1.98 -3.90
C ASP A 93 1.48 -2.58 -2.98
N VAL A 94 1.56 -3.89 -2.80
CA VAL A 94 0.73 -4.61 -1.84
C VAL A 94 1.63 -5.32 -0.86
N VAL A 95 1.35 -5.17 0.42
CA VAL A 95 2.00 -5.94 1.48
C VAL A 95 0.95 -6.82 2.12
N ALA A 96 1.10 -8.12 1.94
CA ALA A 96 0.18 -9.11 2.49
C ALA A 96 0.83 -9.82 3.67
N LEU A 97 0.10 -9.86 4.77
CA LEU A 97 0.57 -10.52 5.99
C LEU A 97 -0.33 -11.71 6.29
N SER A 98 0.26 -12.74 6.88
CA SER A 98 -0.46 -13.93 7.28
C SER A 98 0.21 -14.54 8.50
N GLY A 99 -0.50 -15.47 9.16
CA GLY A 99 0.05 -16.15 10.33
C GLY A 99 -0.16 -15.37 11.62
N PRO A 100 0.58 -15.74 12.68
CA PRO A 100 0.36 -15.14 14.00
C PRO A 100 0.76 -13.68 14.05
N ALA A 101 0.01 -12.91 14.82
CA ALA A 101 0.22 -11.47 14.93
C ALA A 101 1.61 -11.11 15.47
N GLU A 102 2.18 -11.95 16.31
CA GLU A 102 3.50 -11.71 16.92
C GLU A 102 4.62 -11.85 15.92
N ARG A 103 4.43 -12.71 14.91
CA ARG A 103 5.46 -12.99 13.92
C ARG A 103 4.80 -13.37 12.59
N PRO A 104 4.18 -12.40 11.92
CA PRO A 104 3.50 -12.69 10.66
C PRO A 104 4.48 -12.96 9.53
N SER A 105 4.04 -13.77 8.58
CA SER A 105 4.72 -13.87 7.30
C SER A 105 4.36 -12.65 6.47
N VAL A 106 5.33 -12.09 5.76
CA VAL A 106 5.15 -10.88 4.96
C VAL A 106 5.48 -11.19 3.52
N GLU A 107 4.54 -10.87 2.64
CA GLU A 107 4.76 -10.93 1.20
C GLU A 107 4.59 -9.52 0.63
N TRP A 108 5.64 -8.99 0.03
CA TRP A 108 5.63 -7.64 -0.53
C TRP A 108 5.68 -7.74 -2.04
N LEU A 109 4.63 -7.24 -2.68
CA LEU A 109 4.52 -7.20 -4.13
C LEU A 109 4.76 -5.78 -4.61
N ARG A 110 5.91 -5.55 -5.22
CA ARG A 110 6.25 -4.26 -5.82
C ARG A 110 5.51 -4.14 -7.15
N ALA A 111 5.02 -2.94 -7.44
CA ALA A 111 4.32 -2.66 -8.68
C ALA A 111 3.25 -3.73 -8.94
N ALA A 112 2.40 -3.94 -7.94
CA ALA A 112 1.41 -5.01 -7.98
C ALA A 112 0.36 -4.81 -9.08
N PHE A 113 0.12 -3.57 -9.46
CA PHE A 113 -0.81 -3.24 -10.56
C PHE A 113 -0.51 -1.84 -11.05
N ASP A 114 -0.97 -1.54 -12.27
CA ASP A 114 -0.91 -0.19 -12.82
C ASP A 114 -2.20 0.54 -12.45
N ALA A 115 -2.12 1.87 -12.37
CA ALA A 115 -3.30 2.66 -12.07
C ALA A 115 -4.36 2.41 -13.14
N PRO A 116 -5.61 2.05 -12.73
CA PRO A 116 -6.68 1.84 -13.70
C PRO A 116 -6.90 3.10 -14.54
N GLY A 117 -6.99 2.93 -15.87
CA GLY A 117 -7.19 4.03 -16.78
C GLY A 117 -5.92 4.69 -17.26
N SER A 118 -4.75 4.34 -16.74
CA SER A 118 -3.48 4.80 -17.33
C SER A 118 -3.18 3.86 -18.49
N GLY A 119 -3.22 4.41 -19.63
CA GLY A 119 -3.10 3.68 -20.87
C GLY A 119 -1.73 3.14 -21.15
#